data_e3579f352cb6b4c94f5f15f69b682efa
#
_entry.id   e3579f352cb6b4c94f5f15f69b682efa
#
_cell.length_a   1.000
_cell.length_b   1.000
_cell.length_c   1.000
_cell.angle_alpha   90.00
_cell.angle_beta   90.00
_cell.angle_gamma   90.00
#
_symmetry.space_group_name_H-M   'P 1'
#
loop_
_entity.id
_entity.type
_entity.pdbx_description
1 polymer ?
#
loop_
_entity_poly.entity_id
_entity_poly.type
_entity_poly.pdbx_seq_one_letter_code
_entity_poly.pdbx_strand_id
1 'polypeptide(L)'
;MSAVPAAAQPAPCDDPSCTPGIRPAVVLGAPCTDTAHFVFGTTSWGRLVFCGSPRRYEPRYFRSPSMAGVKEFDASCAGYENWVAQSPDGLFLSCQSNNGAPRWGRGDDA
;
A
#
# COMPACT_ATOMS: atom_id res chain seq x y z
N MET A 1 -22.48 34.71 -3.08
CA MET A 1 -22.01 33.97 -1.97
C MET A 1 -21.25 32.77 -2.43
N SER A 2 -19.96 32.82 -2.29
CA SER A 2 -19.11 31.74 -2.71
C SER A 2 -19.34 30.53 -1.81
N ALA A 3 -19.90 29.51 -2.36
CA ALA A 3 -19.77 28.23 -1.75
C ALA A 3 -18.31 27.99 -1.53
N VAL A 4 -17.90 27.93 -0.31
CA VAL A 4 -16.61 27.33 0.01
C VAL A 4 -16.63 25.99 -0.66
N PRO A 5 -15.74 25.73 -1.61
CA PRO A 5 -15.64 24.38 -2.13
C PRO A 5 -15.55 23.48 -0.92
N ALA A 6 -16.47 22.58 -0.82
CA ALA A 6 -16.41 21.54 0.17
C ALA A 6 -14.95 21.21 0.27
N ALA A 7 -14.37 21.76 1.34
CA ALA A 7 -12.96 21.79 1.46
C ALA A 7 -12.48 20.42 1.12
N ALA A 8 -11.99 20.35 -0.01
CA ALA A 8 -10.99 19.44 -0.31
C ALA A 8 -10.96 18.22 0.62
N GLN A 9 -12.05 17.50 0.71
CA GLN A 9 -11.88 16.11 1.05
C GLN A 9 -11.10 15.52 -0.10
N PRO A 10 -9.90 15.03 0.13
CA PRO A 10 -9.19 14.37 -0.93
C PRO A 10 -10.11 13.30 -1.50
N ALA A 11 -10.20 13.26 -2.80
CA ALA A 11 -10.93 12.20 -3.46
C ALA A 11 -10.45 10.86 -2.90
N PRO A 12 -11.35 9.90 -2.67
CA PRO A 12 -10.91 8.57 -2.23
C PRO A 12 -9.90 8.01 -3.21
N CYS A 13 -8.86 7.42 -2.67
CA CYS A 13 -7.83 6.79 -3.48
C CYS A 13 -7.96 5.28 -3.33
N ASP A 14 -8.54 4.64 -4.33
CA ASP A 14 -8.81 3.20 -4.32
C ASP A 14 -7.96 2.45 -5.33
N ASP A 15 -6.84 3.02 -5.76
CA ASP A 15 -6.07 2.53 -6.89
C ASP A 15 -4.61 2.93 -6.70
N PRO A 16 -3.65 2.13 -7.18
CA PRO A 16 -2.25 2.54 -7.13
C PRO A 16 -1.96 3.86 -7.84
N SER A 17 -2.71 4.21 -8.89
CA SER A 17 -2.42 5.41 -9.68
C SER A 17 -2.55 6.70 -8.89
N CYS A 18 -3.35 6.72 -7.82
CA CYS A 18 -3.50 7.89 -6.96
C CYS A 18 -2.71 7.80 -5.66
N THR A 19 -2.01 6.70 -5.44
CA THR A 19 -1.25 6.48 -4.20
C THR A 19 0.06 7.25 -4.26
N PRO A 20 0.34 8.13 -3.29
CA PRO A 20 1.58 8.91 -3.32
C PRO A 20 2.79 8.06 -2.99
N GLY A 21 3.95 8.47 -3.49
CA GLY A 21 5.22 7.87 -3.12
C GLY A 21 5.57 6.58 -3.82
N ILE A 22 4.82 6.16 -4.83
CA ILE A 22 5.17 4.98 -5.61
C ILE A 22 6.37 5.33 -6.50
N ARG A 23 7.47 4.60 -6.33
CA ARG A 23 8.71 4.87 -7.06
C ARG A 23 8.65 4.29 -8.46
N PRO A 24 8.89 5.09 -9.51
CA PRO A 24 8.92 4.55 -10.86
C PRO A 24 10.23 3.84 -11.16
N ALA A 25 10.19 2.99 -12.18
CA ALA A 25 11.38 2.36 -12.76
C ALA A 25 12.23 1.58 -11.74
N VAL A 26 11.61 0.95 -10.76
CA VAL A 26 12.32 0.02 -9.88
C VAL A 26 12.46 -1.34 -10.58
N VAL A 27 13.38 -2.14 -10.10
CA VAL A 27 13.68 -3.44 -10.72
C VAL A 27 13.20 -4.56 -9.79
N LEU A 28 12.36 -5.43 -10.32
CA LEU A 28 11.90 -6.62 -9.60
C LEU A 28 13.12 -7.45 -9.15
N GLY A 29 13.15 -7.80 -7.87
CA GLY A 29 14.25 -8.58 -7.30
C GLY A 29 15.42 -7.75 -6.82
N ALA A 30 15.47 -6.46 -7.14
CA ALA A 30 16.57 -5.61 -6.69
C ALA A 30 16.46 -5.32 -5.19
N PRO A 31 17.59 -5.08 -4.51
CA PRO A 31 17.56 -4.70 -3.10
C PRO A 31 16.82 -3.38 -2.88
N CYS A 32 16.19 -3.28 -1.73
CA CYS A 32 15.53 -2.06 -1.29
C CYS A 32 15.74 -1.90 0.21
N THR A 33 15.26 -0.81 0.80
CA THR A 33 15.62 -0.51 2.19
C THR A 33 14.44 -0.45 3.14
N ASP A 34 13.33 0.15 2.74
CA ASP A 34 12.23 0.38 3.68
C ASP A 34 11.09 -0.58 3.42
N THR A 35 10.83 -1.45 4.39
CA THR A 35 9.74 -2.43 4.32
C THR A 35 8.48 -1.96 5.06
N ALA A 36 8.52 -0.81 5.71
CA ALA A 36 7.41 -0.31 6.52
C ALA A 36 6.69 0.87 5.87
N HIS A 37 7.42 1.82 5.28
CA HIS A 37 6.84 3.05 4.73
C HIS A 37 7.23 3.25 3.28
N PHE A 38 6.24 3.66 2.46
CA PHE A 38 6.45 3.96 1.04
C PHE A 38 7.17 2.82 0.31
N VAL A 39 6.62 1.62 0.49
CA VAL A 39 7.28 0.39 0.01
C VAL A 39 7.00 0.10 -1.45
N PHE A 40 6.03 0.77 -2.06
CA PHE A 40 5.58 0.42 -3.40
C PHE A 40 6.44 1.06 -4.49
N GLY A 41 6.55 0.35 -5.60
CA GLY A 41 7.19 0.85 -6.81
C GLY A 41 6.55 0.22 -8.04
N THR A 42 6.88 0.77 -9.20
CA THR A 42 6.49 0.17 -10.47
C THR A 42 7.72 -0.11 -11.30
N THR A 43 7.71 -1.23 -12.00
CA THR A 43 8.77 -1.56 -12.94
C THR A 43 8.63 -0.72 -14.20
N SER A 44 9.67 -0.71 -15.05
CA SER A 44 9.63 0.00 -16.33
C SER A 44 8.52 -0.51 -17.27
N TRP A 45 8.03 -1.72 -17.03
CA TRP A 45 6.96 -2.32 -17.83
C TRP A 45 5.60 -2.26 -17.11
N GLY A 46 5.50 -1.48 -16.02
CA GLY A 46 4.22 -1.14 -15.40
C GLY A 46 3.75 -2.09 -14.30
N ARG A 47 4.56 -3.04 -13.85
CA ARG A 47 4.16 -3.95 -12.78
C ARG A 47 4.33 -3.29 -11.42
N LEU A 48 3.29 -3.34 -10.58
CA LEU A 48 3.38 -2.88 -9.19
C LEU A 48 4.15 -3.92 -8.37
N VAL A 49 5.12 -3.42 -7.62
CA VAL A 49 5.96 -4.22 -6.72
C VAL A 49 6.04 -3.54 -5.36
N PHE A 50 6.50 -4.27 -4.36
CA PHE A 50 6.69 -3.71 -3.03
C PHE A 50 8.00 -4.22 -2.43
N CYS A 51 8.59 -3.40 -1.57
CA CYS A 51 9.79 -3.77 -0.84
C CYS A 51 9.41 -4.63 0.35
N GLY A 52 9.85 -5.88 0.35
CA GLY A 52 9.56 -6.80 1.43
C GLY A 52 10.77 -7.62 1.83
N SER A 53 10.70 -8.21 3.02
CA SER A 53 11.76 -9.04 3.57
C SER A 53 11.17 -10.33 4.12
N PRO A 54 10.63 -11.21 3.25
CA PRO A 54 10.12 -12.48 3.72
C PRO A 54 11.24 -13.29 4.32
N ARG A 55 10.96 -14.01 5.41
CA ARG A 55 11.93 -14.87 6.10
C ARG A 55 13.17 -14.12 6.59
N ARG A 56 13.07 -12.78 6.80
CA ARG A 56 14.16 -11.97 7.33
C ARG A 56 15.41 -11.92 6.46
N TYR A 57 15.24 -12.12 5.17
CA TYR A 57 16.32 -11.89 4.22
C TYR A 57 16.46 -10.40 3.92
N GLU A 58 17.52 -10.05 3.22
CA GLU A 58 17.70 -8.70 2.69
C GLU A 58 16.45 -8.25 1.95
N PRO A 59 15.92 -7.05 2.24
CA PRO A 59 14.72 -6.57 1.54
C PRO A 59 14.94 -6.45 0.05
N ARG A 60 13.95 -6.90 -0.71
CA ARG A 60 13.96 -6.86 -2.18
C ARG A 60 12.57 -6.51 -2.68
N TYR A 61 12.51 -6.06 -3.93
CA TYR A 61 11.22 -5.80 -4.58
C TYR A 61 10.58 -7.11 -5.05
N PHE A 62 9.37 -7.35 -4.57
CA PHE A 62 8.54 -8.49 -4.95
C PHE A 62 7.29 -8.00 -5.67
N ARG A 63 6.67 -8.87 -6.45
CA ARG A 63 5.38 -8.56 -7.06
C ARG A 63 4.35 -8.29 -5.98
N SER A 64 3.63 -7.18 -6.13
CA SER A 64 2.60 -6.81 -5.16
C SER A 64 1.32 -7.60 -5.39
N PRO A 65 0.64 -8.01 -4.33
CA PRO A 65 -0.78 -8.38 -4.44
C PRO A 65 -1.59 -7.19 -4.93
N SER A 66 -2.88 -7.41 -5.20
CA SER A 66 -3.77 -6.32 -5.56
C SER A 66 -3.73 -5.23 -4.49
N MET A 67 -3.68 -3.97 -4.93
CA MET A 67 -3.46 -2.84 -4.04
C MET A 67 -4.68 -1.91 -4.09
N ALA A 68 -5.21 -1.60 -2.91
CA ALA A 68 -6.47 -0.87 -2.75
C ALA A 68 -6.29 0.64 -2.62
N GLY A 69 -5.08 1.17 -2.82
CA GLY A 69 -4.84 2.60 -2.76
C GLY A 69 -4.48 3.07 -1.36
N VAL A 70 -5.07 4.19 -0.94
CA VAL A 70 -4.81 4.77 0.38
C VAL A 70 -5.95 4.41 1.32
N LYS A 71 -5.62 3.79 2.45
CA LYS A 71 -6.58 3.34 3.45
C LYS A 71 -6.07 3.69 4.84
N GLU A 72 -6.97 3.73 5.81
CA GLU A 72 -6.59 4.03 7.18
C GLU A 72 -6.21 2.76 7.92
N PHE A 73 -5.18 2.86 8.75
CA PHE A 73 -4.79 1.77 9.63
C PHE A 73 -5.96 1.42 10.55
N ASP A 74 -6.18 0.12 10.73
CA ASP A 74 -7.26 -0.43 11.57
C ASP A 74 -8.69 -0.21 11.05
N ALA A 75 -8.85 0.40 9.89
CA ALA A 75 -10.15 0.51 9.25
C ALA A 75 -10.57 -0.85 8.66
N SER A 76 -11.87 -1.01 8.46
CA SER A 76 -12.38 -2.23 7.83
C SER A 76 -11.83 -2.39 6.42
N CYS A 77 -11.41 -3.60 6.10
CA CYS A 77 -11.01 -3.96 4.74
C CYS A 77 -11.89 -5.07 4.16
N ALA A 78 -13.13 -5.13 4.59
CA ALA A 78 -14.08 -6.12 4.07
C ALA A 78 -14.18 -6.01 2.56
N GLY A 79 -14.08 -7.13 1.86
CA GLY A 79 -14.05 -7.16 0.40
C GLY A 79 -12.66 -7.05 -0.20
N TYR A 80 -11.64 -6.76 0.61
CA TYR A 80 -10.26 -6.62 0.16
C TYR A 80 -9.34 -7.67 0.77
N GLU A 81 -9.88 -8.83 1.12
CA GLU A 81 -9.07 -9.90 1.71
C GLU A 81 -7.88 -10.23 0.80
N ASN A 82 -6.70 -10.35 1.40
CA ASN A 82 -5.43 -10.57 0.71
C ASN A 82 -4.92 -9.42 -0.15
N TRP A 83 -5.58 -8.26 -0.09
CA TRP A 83 -5.10 -7.05 -0.74
C TRP A 83 -4.13 -6.30 0.19
N VAL A 84 -3.36 -5.41 -0.41
CA VAL A 84 -2.48 -4.50 0.32
C VAL A 84 -2.90 -3.06 0.07
N ALA A 85 -2.38 -2.13 0.86
CA ALA A 85 -2.70 -0.71 0.74
C ALA A 85 -1.59 0.11 1.41
N GLN A 86 -1.75 1.42 1.36
CA GLN A 86 -0.84 2.35 2.01
C GLN A 86 -1.65 3.34 2.84
N SER A 87 -1.20 3.63 4.06
CA SER A 87 -1.86 4.65 4.87
C SER A 87 -1.50 6.05 4.35
N PRO A 88 -2.24 7.09 4.80
CA PRO A 88 -1.90 8.46 4.37
C PRO A 88 -0.47 8.88 4.69
N ASP A 89 0.12 8.34 5.76
CA ASP A 89 1.51 8.63 6.12
C ASP A 89 2.52 7.66 5.52
N GLY A 90 2.08 6.78 4.64
CA GLY A 90 2.96 5.89 3.88
C GLY A 90 3.11 4.49 4.44
N LEU A 91 2.48 4.17 5.58
CA LEU A 91 2.62 2.86 6.20
C LEU A 91 2.08 1.76 5.29
N PHE A 92 2.84 0.68 5.13
CA PHE A 92 2.43 -0.49 4.37
C PHE A 92 1.36 -1.25 5.14
N LEU A 93 0.22 -1.49 4.48
CA LEU A 93 -0.93 -2.16 5.09
C LEU A 93 -1.27 -3.43 4.32
N SER A 94 -1.74 -4.43 5.04
CA SER A 94 -2.37 -5.61 4.45
C SER A 94 -3.71 -5.86 5.13
N CYS A 95 -4.64 -6.43 4.39
CA CYS A 95 -5.95 -6.75 4.95
C CYS A 95 -5.83 -8.05 5.73
N GLN A 96 -6.05 -7.96 7.04
CA GLN A 96 -5.88 -9.07 7.97
C GLN A 96 -7.21 -9.40 8.64
N SER A 97 -7.52 -10.69 8.71
CA SER A 97 -8.74 -11.15 9.38
C SER A 97 -8.39 -11.59 10.80
N ASN A 98 -8.59 -10.69 11.74
CA ASN A 98 -8.44 -11.00 13.15
C ASN A 98 -9.82 -11.14 13.77
N ASN A 99 -10.10 -12.29 14.37
CA ASN A 99 -11.38 -12.55 15.05
C ASN A 99 -12.60 -12.35 14.13
N GLY A 100 -12.45 -12.68 12.87
CA GLY A 100 -13.54 -12.65 11.91
C GLY A 100 -13.85 -11.29 11.29
N ALA A 101 -13.22 -10.21 11.77
CA ALA A 101 -13.41 -8.87 11.19
C ALA A 101 -12.16 -8.46 10.42
N PRO A 102 -12.24 -8.29 9.10
CA PRO A 102 -11.07 -7.88 8.34
C PRO A 102 -10.75 -6.41 8.60
N ARG A 103 -9.48 -6.12 8.91
CA ARG A 103 -9.00 -4.77 9.16
C ARG A 103 -7.63 -4.58 8.54
N TRP A 104 -7.35 -3.34 8.14
CA TRP A 104 -6.04 -2.97 7.60
C TRP A 104 -5.03 -2.97 8.74
N GLY A 105 -4.09 -3.89 8.70
CA GLY A 105 -3.01 -3.98 9.67
C GLY A 105 -1.66 -3.74 9.00
N ARG A 106 -0.60 -3.68 9.81
CA ARG A 106 0.75 -3.48 9.27
C ARG A 106 1.15 -4.66 8.40
N GLY A 107 1.50 -4.36 7.16
CA GLY A 107 1.84 -5.39 6.19
C GLY A 107 3.17 -6.08 6.50
N ASP A 108 4.11 -5.36 7.10
CA ASP A 108 5.43 -5.91 7.43
C ASP A 108 5.40 -6.86 8.63
N ASP A 109 4.30 -6.89 9.36
CA ASP A 109 4.10 -7.81 10.49
C ASP A 109 3.36 -9.09 10.09
N ALA A 110 2.95 -9.20 8.85
CA ALA A 110 2.16 -10.33 8.39
C ALA A 110 2.99 -11.61 8.27
#